data_b1dfcce005001a5851ed38a1ad0d693f
#
_entry.id   b1dfcce005001a5851ed38a1ad0d693f
#
_cell.length_a   1.000
_cell.length_b   1.000
_cell.length_c   1.000
_cell.angle_alpha   90.00
_cell.angle_beta   90.00
_cell.angle_gamma   90.00
#
_symmetry.space_group_name_H-M   'P 1'
#
loop_
_entity.id
_entity.type
_entity.pdbx_description
1 polymer ?
#
loop_
_entity_poly.entity_id
_entity_poly.type
_entity_poly.pdbx_seq_one_letter_code
_entity_poly.pdbx_strand_id
1 'polypeptide(L)'
;MERENDFSQGSIAKNILNLAVPMTLAQLINVLYSVVDRVYIGHLQGVSANALTGIGLALPIITIITAFANLFGMGGAPLCSIARGSHEEEKAEKVMGNSFSMLLFTGVLLMGICFIFRKPLLYLFGASSATFPYANAYISIYLCGTVFVMISLGMNQFINSQGFGKIGMLTVMLGAFTNIVLDPILIFGLDMGVQGAALATVISQGLSAAWVMKFLTGKKAILQLSKRAMHLEWKLVKEIIFLGTSGFVMSVTNGLVQIVCNATLQRYGGDIYVGIMTVINSVREIVTMPVTGLTAASQPVIGYNYGAGCYQRVKSAIRFTAVGCIIFTTVVWAVLFLEPRFFLQMFTKEPEILQHGVSAMRIYFCGIFMMALQFAGQSTAVALNRAKQAVFFSLFRKVIIVIPLTMLLPMIGNLRTDGVFWAEPISNVIGGAACFVTMLLTIWPKLREGS
;
A
#
# COMPACT_ATOMS: atom_id res chain seq x y z
N MET A 1 4.81 -3.33 -33.01
CA MET A 1 5.11 -2.89 -31.63
C MET A 1 4.69 -4.04 -30.71
N GLU A 2 5.64 -4.81 -30.18
CA GLU A 2 5.32 -5.90 -29.26
C GLU A 2 4.54 -5.34 -28.08
N ARG A 3 3.38 -5.93 -27.78
CA ARG A 3 2.63 -5.64 -26.56
C ARG A 3 3.54 -6.07 -25.41
N GLU A 4 3.98 -5.14 -24.58
CA GLU A 4 5.04 -5.37 -23.58
C GLU A 4 4.72 -6.52 -22.62
N ASN A 5 3.45 -6.87 -22.42
CA ASN A 5 3.04 -8.03 -21.62
C ASN A 5 1.64 -8.53 -22.01
N ASP A 6 1.60 -9.52 -22.89
CA ASP A 6 0.34 -10.20 -23.26
C ASP A 6 0.04 -11.33 -22.25
N PHE A 7 -0.99 -11.14 -21.43
CA PHE A 7 -1.37 -12.12 -20.40
C PHE A 7 -1.96 -13.40 -20.96
N SER A 8 -2.40 -13.39 -22.24
CA SER A 8 -2.96 -14.58 -22.91
C SER A 8 -1.90 -15.60 -23.30
N GLN A 9 -0.64 -15.15 -23.52
CA GLN A 9 0.43 -15.94 -24.10
C GLN A 9 1.68 -15.98 -23.20
N GLY A 10 2.61 -16.85 -23.55
CA GLY A 10 3.89 -16.96 -22.89
C GLY A 10 3.84 -17.57 -21.48
N SER A 11 4.99 -17.50 -20.79
CA SER A 11 5.13 -18.04 -19.44
C SER A 11 4.44 -17.14 -18.42
N ILE A 12 3.62 -17.71 -17.56
CA ILE A 12 2.96 -17.02 -16.44
C ILE A 12 3.98 -16.34 -15.52
N ALA A 13 5.10 -17.02 -15.23
CA ALA A 13 6.16 -16.45 -14.41
C ALA A 13 6.73 -15.17 -15.02
N LYS A 14 6.99 -15.16 -16.34
CA LYS A 14 7.48 -13.98 -17.06
C LYS A 14 6.44 -12.85 -17.03
N ASN A 15 5.16 -13.17 -17.24
CA ASN A 15 4.08 -12.18 -17.22
C ASN A 15 3.97 -11.51 -15.85
N ILE A 16 4.05 -12.27 -14.77
CA ILE A 16 4.01 -11.74 -13.40
C ILE A 16 5.28 -10.94 -13.09
N LEU A 17 6.47 -11.46 -13.40
CA LEU A 17 7.74 -10.79 -13.09
C LEU A 17 7.93 -9.48 -13.87
N ASN A 18 7.43 -9.41 -15.12
CA ASN A 18 7.44 -8.17 -15.91
C ASN A 18 6.63 -7.04 -15.27
N LEU A 19 5.67 -7.35 -14.41
CA LEU A 19 4.94 -6.38 -13.59
C LEU A 19 5.55 -6.26 -12.19
N ALA A 20 5.90 -7.36 -11.54
CA ALA A 20 6.35 -7.39 -10.15
C ALA A 20 7.65 -6.60 -9.94
N VAL A 21 8.61 -6.75 -10.83
CA VAL A 21 9.90 -6.04 -10.73
C VAL A 21 9.70 -4.52 -10.81
N PRO A 22 9.05 -3.97 -11.86
CA PRO A 22 8.78 -2.53 -11.90
C PRO A 22 7.95 -2.03 -10.73
N MET A 23 6.91 -2.76 -10.31
CA MET A 23 6.05 -2.35 -9.19
C MET A 23 6.81 -2.34 -7.85
N THR A 24 7.69 -3.31 -7.61
CA THR A 24 8.53 -3.34 -6.41
C THR A 24 9.54 -2.19 -6.42
N LEU A 25 10.18 -1.94 -7.56
CA LEU A 25 11.10 -0.81 -7.72
C LEU A 25 10.38 0.53 -7.51
N ALA A 26 9.15 0.68 -8.01
CA ALA A 26 8.35 1.87 -7.77
C ALA A 26 8.08 2.10 -6.29
N GLN A 27 7.76 1.04 -5.54
CA GLN A 27 7.57 1.14 -4.07
C GLN A 27 8.86 1.53 -3.36
N LEU A 28 9.99 0.94 -3.73
CA LEU A 28 11.30 1.29 -3.17
C LEU A 28 11.65 2.75 -3.40
N ILE A 29 11.46 3.24 -4.63
CA ILE A 29 11.68 4.65 -5.00
C ILE A 29 10.77 5.56 -4.17
N ASN A 30 9.51 5.18 -3.96
CA ASN A 30 8.56 5.93 -3.16
C ASN A 30 8.99 6.07 -1.69
N VAL A 31 9.56 5.02 -1.11
CA VAL A 31 10.12 5.08 0.26
C VAL A 31 11.37 5.94 0.29
N LEU A 32 12.27 5.78 -0.69
CA LEU A 32 13.50 6.58 -0.75
C LEU A 32 13.20 8.07 -0.83
N TYR A 33 12.27 8.49 -1.70
CA TYR A 33 11.94 9.92 -1.79
C TYR A 33 11.31 10.44 -0.50
N SER A 34 10.46 9.65 0.18
CA SER A 34 9.88 10.04 1.47
C SER A 34 10.94 10.24 2.58
N VAL A 35 12.03 9.47 2.53
CA VAL A 35 13.16 9.65 3.43
C VAL A 35 13.92 10.93 3.08
N VAL A 36 14.19 11.18 1.80
CA VAL A 36 14.90 12.38 1.33
C VAL A 36 14.14 13.65 1.68
N ASP A 37 12.82 13.68 1.48
CA ASP A 37 11.97 14.80 1.86
C ASP A 37 12.08 15.14 3.36
N ARG A 38 12.01 14.11 4.22
CA ARG A 38 12.20 14.29 5.67
C ARG A 38 13.60 14.79 6.04
N VAL A 39 14.62 14.35 5.31
CA VAL A 39 16.01 14.83 5.51
C VAL A 39 16.10 16.30 5.20
N TYR A 40 15.54 16.77 4.08
CA TYR A 40 15.53 18.20 3.74
C TYR A 40 14.81 19.04 4.79
N ILE A 41 13.63 18.62 5.23
CA ILE A 41 12.87 19.31 6.26
C ILE A 41 13.61 19.34 7.60
N GLY A 42 14.28 18.25 7.94
CA GLY A 42 15.12 18.15 9.15
C GLY A 42 16.32 19.08 9.18
N HIS A 43 16.72 19.64 8.03
CA HIS A 43 17.81 20.62 7.92
C HIS A 43 17.34 22.09 7.94
N LEU A 44 16.04 22.34 8.15
CA LEU A 44 15.52 23.70 8.33
C LEU A 44 16.10 24.33 9.62
N GLN A 45 16.83 25.43 9.48
CA GLN A 45 17.50 26.09 10.60
C GLN A 45 16.48 26.71 11.58
N GLY A 46 16.68 26.43 12.88
CA GLY A 46 15.92 27.03 13.98
C GLY A 46 14.49 26.50 14.21
N VAL A 47 13.92 25.74 13.26
CA VAL A 47 12.52 25.28 13.30
C VAL A 47 12.33 23.80 12.95
N SER A 48 13.42 23.06 12.73
CA SER A 48 13.38 21.69 12.21
C SER A 48 12.50 20.73 13.02
N ALA A 49 12.58 20.74 14.34
CA ALA A 49 11.80 19.87 15.21
C ALA A 49 10.28 20.14 15.10
N ASN A 50 9.87 21.42 15.14
CA ASN A 50 8.47 21.80 15.02
C ASN A 50 7.93 21.58 13.60
N ALA A 51 8.77 21.77 12.58
CA ALA A 51 8.45 21.54 11.19
C ALA A 51 8.23 20.04 10.91
N LEU A 52 9.17 19.17 11.33
CA LEU A 52 9.03 17.72 11.21
C LEU A 52 7.81 17.18 11.95
N THR A 53 7.57 17.65 13.17
CA THR A 53 6.38 17.29 13.94
C THR A 53 5.12 17.78 13.25
N GLY A 54 5.11 19.02 12.73
CA GLY A 54 3.98 19.58 12.01
C GLY A 54 3.59 18.78 10.77
N ILE A 55 4.57 18.35 9.98
CA ILE A 55 4.32 17.49 8.81
C ILE A 55 3.85 16.11 9.25
N GLY A 56 4.43 15.55 10.32
CA GLY A 56 3.96 14.29 10.91
C GLY A 56 2.47 14.33 11.28
N LEU A 57 1.96 15.46 11.76
CA LEU A 57 0.55 15.68 12.10
C LEU A 57 -0.37 15.77 10.87
N ALA A 58 0.17 16.03 9.68
CA ALA A 58 -0.58 16.00 8.43
C ALA A 58 -0.73 14.58 7.86
N LEU A 59 0.13 13.62 8.25
CA LEU A 59 0.15 12.25 7.72
C LEU A 59 -1.20 11.51 7.81
N PRO A 60 -2.00 11.62 8.89
CA PRO A 60 -3.31 10.97 8.92
C PRO A 60 -4.26 11.46 7.81
N ILE A 61 -4.26 12.76 7.50
CA ILE A 61 -5.07 13.32 6.40
C ILE A 61 -4.58 12.76 5.06
N ILE A 62 -3.27 12.74 4.85
CA ILE A 62 -2.64 12.17 3.64
C ILE A 62 -3.01 10.69 3.49
N THR A 63 -2.98 9.94 4.59
CA THR A 63 -3.35 8.52 4.60
C THR A 63 -4.81 8.30 4.22
N ILE A 64 -5.73 9.15 4.68
CA ILE A 64 -7.14 9.09 4.27
C ILE A 64 -7.26 9.32 2.76
N ILE A 65 -6.61 10.33 2.21
CA ILE A 65 -6.63 10.64 0.77
C ILE A 65 -6.12 9.44 -0.05
N THR A 66 -4.98 8.87 0.34
CA THR A 66 -4.39 7.72 -0.34
C THR A 66 -5.23 6.46 -0.20
N ALA A 67 -5.91 6.26 0.93
CA ALA A 67 -6.83 5.14 1.15
C ALA A 67 -8.02 5.20 0.17
N PHE A 68 -8.59 6.39 -0.07
CA PHE A 68 -9.64 6.57 -1.06
C PHE A 68 -9.13 6.42 -2.50
N ALA A 69 -7.91 6.87 -2.81
CA ALA A 69 -7.29 6.60 -4.11
C ALA A 69 -7.17 5.10 -4.38
N ASN A 70 -6.71 4.35 -3.38
CA ASN A 70 -6.61 2.89 -3.44
C ASN A 70 -7.97 2.21 -3.50
N LEU A 71 -8.99 2.74 -2.83
CA LEU A 71 -10.36 2.20 -2.88
C LEU A 71 -10.85 2.06 -4.32
N PHE A 72 -10.70 3.09 -5.12
CA PHE A 72 -11.16 3.09 -6.52
C PHE A 72 -10.16 2.44 -7.48
N GLY A 73 -8.86 2.64 -7.26
CA GLY A 73 -7.81 2.05 -8.08
C GLY A 73 -7.72 0.53 -7.93
N MET A 74 -7.54 0.05 -6.69
CA MET A 74 -7.44 -1.38 -6.39
C MET A 74 -8.78 -2.12 -6.49
N GLY A 75 -9.91 -1.39 -6.39
CA GLY A 75 -11.23 -1.97 -6.63
C GLY A 75 -11.55 -2.13 -8.12
N GLY A 76 -11.20 -1.14 -8.93
CA GLY A 76 -11.49 -1.15 -10.37
C GLY A 76 -10.52 -1.97 -11.21
N ALA A 77 -9.21 -1.96 -10.90
CA ALA A 77 -8.20 -2.61 -11.74
C ALA A 77 -8.40 -4.14 -11.91
N PRO A 78 -8.73 -4.93 -10.87
CA PRO A 78 -9.04 -6.35 -11.05
C PRO A 78 -10.31 -6.59 -11.90
N LEU A 79 -11.37 -5.80 -11.70
CA LEU A 79 -12.60 -5.88 -12.51
C LEU A 79 -12.32 -5.58 -13.97
N CYS A 80 -11.50 -4.57 -14.23
CA CYS A 80 -11.02 -4.22 -15.56
C CYS A 80 -10.23 -5.37 -16.20
N SER A 81 -9.36 -6.04 -15.45
CA SER A 81 -8.58 -7.18 -15.94
C SER A 81 -9.45 -8.38 -16.30
N ILE A 82 -10.48 -8.68 -15.47
CA ILE A 82 -11.46 -9.75 -15.74
C ILE A 82 -12.24 -9.44 -17.02
N ALA A 83 -12.79 -8.23 -17.14
CA ALA A 83 -13.56 -7.82 -18.30
C ALA A 83 -12.74 -7.88 -19.60
N ARG A 84 -11.45 -7.49 -19.56
CA ARG A 84 -10.54 -7.63 -20.69
C ARG A 84 -10.33 -9.11 -21.09
N GLY A 85 -10.16 -9.98 -20.10
CA GLY A 85 -10.02 -11.41 -20.34
C GLY A 85 -11.25 -12.02 -20.98
N SER A 86 -12.44 -11.57 -20.61
CA SER A 86 -13.72 -11.98 -21.19
C SER A 86 -14.01 -11.33 -22.56
N HIS A 87 -13.08 -10.55 -23.12
CA HIS A 87 -13.28 -9.76 -24.36
C HIS A 87 -14.40 -8.72 -24.28
N GLU A 88 -14.77 -8.28 -23.06
CA GLU A 88 -15.75 -7.22 -22.80
C GLU A 88 -15.03 -5.85 -22.69
N GLU A 89 -14.38 -5.39 -23.78
CA GLU A 89 -13.54 -4.18 -23.75
C GLU A 89 -14.35 -2.93 -23.35
N GLU A 90 -15.58 -2.79 -23.82
CA GLU A 90 -16.46 -1.67 -23.45
C GLU A 90 -16.73 -1.63 -21.95
N LYS A 91 -16.95 -2.79 -21.33
CA LYS A 91 -17.14 -2.89 -19.87
C LYS A 91 -15.85 -2.56 -19.12
N ALA A 92 -14.70 -3.01 -19.62
CA ALA A 92 -13.40 -2.68 -19.03
C ALA A 92 -13.12 -1.17 -19.06
N GLU A 93 -13.43 -0.49 -20.18
CA GLU A 93 -13.35 0.96 -20.31
C GLU A 93 -14.32 1.68 -19.36
N LYS A 94 -15.56 1.20 -19.23
CA LYS A 94 -16.53 1.76 -18.29
C LYS A 94 -16.09 1.61 -16.84
N VAL A 95 -15.51 0.47 -16.43
CA VAL A 95 -14.93 0.30 -15.09
C VAL A 95 -13.83 1.32 -14.83
N MET A 96 -12.91 1.49 -15.78
CA MET A 96 -11.84 2.48 -15.69
C MET A 96 -12.40 3.91 -15.63
N GLY A 97 -13.36 4.26 -16.48
CA GLY A 97 -13.98 5.57 -16.54
C GLY A 97 -14.79 5.91 -15.28
N ASN A 98 -15.55 4.93 -14.75
CA ASN A 98 -16.28 5.09 -13.48
C ASN A 98 -15.31 5.28 -12.30
N SER A 99 -14.21 4.51 -12.26
CA SER A 99 -13.18 4.70 -11.24
C SER A 99 -12.55 6.10 -11.31
N PHE A 100 -12.24 6.58 -12.52
CA PHE A 100 -11.73 7.94 -12.71
C PHE A 100 -12.71 9.01 -12.22
N SER A 101 -13.99 8.89 -12.60
CA SER A 101 -15.03 9.84 -12.17
C SER A 101 -15.20 9.84 -10.65
N MET A 102 -15.15 8.68 -10.01
CA MET A 102 -15.19 8.57 -8.55
C MET A 102 -13.94 9.14 -7.87
N LEU A 103 -12.75 8.93 -8.44
CA LEU A 103 -11.50 9.54 -7.96
C LEU A 103 -11.58 11.06 -8.02
N LEU A 104 -12.07 11.60 -9.13
CA LEU A 104 -12.22 13.05 -9.30
C LEU A 104 -13.25 13.62 -8.33
N PHE A 105 -14.45 13.03 -8.26
CA PHE A 105 -15.51 13.48 -7.35
C PHE A 105 -15.09 13.41 -5.89
N THR A 106 -14.55 12.26 -5.45
CA THR A 106 -14.11 12.07 -4.08
C THR A 106 -12.89 12.93 -3.75
N GLY A 107 -11.99 13.15 -4.72
CA GLY A 107 -10.83 14.04 -4.57
C GLY A 107 -11.24 15.49 -4.29
N VAL A 108 -12.20 16.01 -5.06
CA VAL A 108 -12.76 17.37 -4.84
C VAL A 108 -13.49 17.43 -3.51
N LEU A 109 -14.29 16.41 -3.18
CA LEU A 109 -15.03 16.34 -1.93
C LEU A 109 -14.10 16.31 -0.71
N LEU A 110 -13.09 15.43 -0.73
CA LEU A 110 -12.09 15.34 0.35
C LEU A 110 -11.27 16.63 0.47
N MET A 111 -10.87 17.22 -0.64
CA MET A 111 -10.20 18.52 -0.65
C MET A 111 -11.04 19.57 0.09
N GLY A 112 -12.34 19.68 -0.27
CA GLY A 112 -13.24 20.64 0.37
C GLY A 112 -13.46 20.37 1.86
N ILE A 113 -13.79 19.13 2.22
CA ILE A 113 -14.02 18.73 3.62
C ILE A 113 -12.76 18.95 4.46
N CYS A 114 -11.61 18.40 4.02
CA CYS A 114 -10.38 18.53 4.77
C CYS A 114 -9.89 19.98 4.84
N PHE A 115 -10.15 20.80 3.82
CA PHE A 115 -9.80 22.23 3.84
C PHE A 115 -10.64 23.00 4.84
N ILE A 116 -11.96 22.75 4.92
CA ILE A 116 -12.85 23.39 5.89
C ILE A 116 -12.51 22.96 7.31
N PHE A 117 -12.30 21.65 7.52
CA PHE A 117 -12.07 21.07 8.84
C PHE A 117 -10.58 20.91 9.20
N ARG A 118 -9.63 21.48 8.42
CA ARG A 118 -8.19 21.31 8.66
C ARG A 118 -7.74 21.67 10.08
N LYS A 119 -8.29 22.77 10.63
CA LYS A 119 -7.94 23.21 11.97
C LYS A 119 -8.37 22.23 13.05
N PRO A 120 -9.65 21.82 13.18
CA PRO A 120 -10.06 20.81 14.16
C PRO A 120 -9.39 19.46 13.94
N LEU A 121 -9.15 19.03 12.69
CA LEU A 121 -8.47 17.78 12.39
C LEU A 121 -7.01 17.78 12.88
N LEU A 122 -6.26 18.86 12.62
CA LEU A 122 -4.88 18.96 13.10
C LEU A 122 -4.79 18.96 14.63
N TYR A 123 -5.69 19.65 15.33
CA TYR A 123 -5.74 19.60 16.79
C TYR A 123 -6.16 18.22 17.31
N LEU A 124 -7.09 17.55 16.64
CA LEU A 124 -7.48 16.17 16.96
C LEU A 124 -6.29 15.21 16.83
N PHE A 125 -5.40 15.43 15.86
CA PHE A 125 -4.20 14.63 15.66
C PHE A 125 -3.01 15.06 16.54
N GLY A 126 -3.21 16.03 17.46
CA GLY A 126 -2.24 16.38 18.49
C GLY A 126 -1.42 17.63 18.17
N ALA A 127 -1.87 18.52 17.30
CA ALA A 127 -1.21 19.79 17.07
C ALA A 127 -1.22 20.66 18.33
N SER A 128 -0.06 21.23 18.64
CA SER A 128 0.10 22.28 19.66
C SER A 128 0.12 23.67 19.03
N SER A 129 0.08 24.72 19.85
CA SER A 129 0.26 26.09 19.38
C SER A 129 1.59 26.31 18.64
N ALA A 130 2.63 25.55 18.98
CA ALA A 130 3.96 25.63 18.36
C ALA A 130 4.03 24.88 17.02
N THR A 131 3.36 23.72 16.88
CA THR A 131 3.42 22.87 15.68
C THR A 131 2.32 23.16 14.67
N PHE A 132 1.18 23.71 15.10
CA PHE A 132 0.04 24.03 14.25
C PHE A 132 0.38 24.92 13.04
N PRO A 133 1.17 26.01 13.17
CA PRO A 133 1.49 26.86 12.02
C PRO A 133 2.16 26.08 10.88
N TYR A 134 3.09 25.17 11.19
CA TYR A 134 3.81 24.35 10.22
C TYR A 134 2.89 23.29 9.60
N ALA A 135 2.12 22.58 10.44
CA ALA A 135 1.14 21.60 9.97
C ALA A 135 0.09 22.22 9.06
N ASN A 136 -0.46 23.38 9.43
CA ASN A 136 -1.45 24.10 8.64
C ASN A 136 -0.88 24.66 7.34
N ALA A 137 0.34 25.18 7.35
CA ALA A 137 1.02 25.67 6.16
C ALA A 137 1.24 24.53 5.13
N TYR A 138 1.72 23.37 5.59
CA TYR A 138 1.93 22.20 4.77
C TYR A 138 0.62 21.67 4.19
N ILE A 139 -0.36 21.36 5.05
CA ILE A 139 -1.58 20.70 4.63
C ILE A 139 -2.46 21.58 3.74
N SER A 140 -2.46 22.90 3.93
CA SER A 140 -3.24 23.82 3.09
C SER A 140 -2.78 23.77 1.63
N ILE A 141 -1.48 23.68 1.38
CA ILE A 141 -0.94 23.54 0.02
C ILE A 141 -1.15 22.11 -0.49
N TYR A 142 -0.86 21.10 0.33
CA TYR A 142 -1.03 19.69 -0.04
C TYR A 142 -2.46 19.38 -0.49
N LEU A 143 -3.47 19.91 0.23
CA LEU A 143 -4.88 19.68 -0.10
C LEU A 143 -5.26 20.22 -1.50
N CYS A 144 -4.63 21.27 -1.99
CA CYS A 144 -4.84 21.74 -3.37
C CYS A 144 -4.39 20.70 -4.40
N GLY A 145 -3.45 19.81 -4.04
CA GLY A 145 -2.99 18.71 -4.88
C GLY A 145 -3.76 17.41 -4.73
N THR A 146 -4.79 17.35 -3.86
CA THR A 146 -5.52 16.11 -3.55
C THR A 146 -6.00 15.37 -4.78
N VAL A 147 -6.58 16.08 -5.76
CA VAL A 147 -7.06 15.48 -7.01
C VAL A 147 -5.92 14.86 -7.82
N PHE A 148 -4.75 15.50 -7.86
CA PHE A 148 -3.57 14.97 -8.55
C PHE A 148 -3.05 13.70 -7.87
N VAL A 149 -2.99 13.68 -6.56
CA VAL A 149 -2.62 12.48 -5.77
C VAL A 149 -3.58 11.33 -6.06
N MET A 150 -4.88 11.58 -6.04
CA MET A 150 -5.88 10.55 -6.29
C MET A 150 -5.81 10.00 -7.72
N ILE A 151 -5.62 10.86 -8.73
CA ILE A 151 -5.46 10.44 -10.12
C ILE A 151 -4.15 9.67 -10.29
N SER A 152 -3.03 10.17 -9.80
CA SER A 152 -1.72 9.54 -9.98
C SER A 152 -1.66 8.15 -9.37
N LEU A 153 -2.19 7.97 -8.15
CA LEU A 153 -2.20 6.67 -7.46
C LEU A 153 -3.28 5.73 -7.98
N GLY A 154 -4.53 6.23 -8.08
CA GLY A 154 -5.66 5.40 -8.45
C GLY A 154 -5.63 4.95 -9.90
N MET A 155 -5.35 5.84 -10.84
CA MET A 155 -5.34 5.51 -12.26
C MET A 155 -4.06 4.77 -12.70
N ASN A 156 -2.96 4.86 -11.95
CA ASN A 156 -1.76 4.05 -12.21
C ASN A 156 -2.03 2.55 -12.09
N GLN A 157 -3.00 2.14 -11.27
CA GLN A 157 -3.42 0.73 -11.16
C GLN A 157 -3.98 0.21 -12.49
N PHE A 158 -4.66 1.07 -13.28
CA PHE A 158 -5.18 0.69 -14.60
C PHE A 158 -4.09 0.60 -15.66
N ILE A 159 -2.97 1.31 -15.52
CA ILE A 159 -1.79 1.11 -16.37
C ILE A 159 -1.19 -0.28 -16.11
N ASN A 160 -1.03 -0.64 -14.85
CA ASN A 160 -0.52 -1.94 -14.43
C ASN A 160 -1.47 -3.09 -14.86
N SER A 161 -2.79 -2.90 -14.74
CA SER A 161 -3.79 -3.89 -15.14
C SER A 161 -3.83 -4.16 -16.66
N GLN A 162 -3.33 -3.21 -17.44
CA GLN A 162 -3.17 -3.37 -18.89
C GLN A 162 -1.83 -4.05 -19.29
N GLY A 163 -0.94 -4.34 -18.33
CA GLY A 163 0.34 -5.00 -18.59
C GLY A 163 1.53 -4.05 -18.73
N PHE A 164 1.34 -2.76 -18.53
CA PHE A 164 2.39 -1.74 -18.70
C PHE A 164 3.11 -1.39 -17.40
N GLY A 165 3.64 -2.39 -16.68
CA GLY A 165 4.32 -2.19 -15.39
C GLY A 165 5.47 -1.19 -15.42
N LYS A 166 6.25 -1.15 -16.51
CA LYS A 166 7.34 -0.16 -16.69
C LYS A 166 6.79 1.27 -16.77
N ILE A 167 5.66 1.48 -17.45
CA ILE A 167 5.02 2.79 -17.52
C ILE A 167 4.48 3.21 -16.15
N GLY A 168 3.87 2.25 -15.42
CA GLY A 168 3.44 2.47 -14.03
C GLY A 168 4.59 2.83 -13.10
N MET A 169 5.74 2.18 -13.24
CA MET A 169 6.96 2.53 -12.51
C MET A 169 7.47 3.94 -12.89
N LEU A 170 7.51 4.27 -14.17
CA LEU A 170 7.93 5.59 -14.65
C LEU A 170 7.04 6.71 -14.10
N THR A 171 5.76 6.47 -13.87
CA THR A 171 4.87 7.43 -13.20
C THR A 171 5.40 7.80 -11.82
N VAL A 172 5.77 6.80 -11.02
CA VAL A 172 6.31 7.00 -9.65
C VAL A 172 7.69 7.64 -9.70
N MET A 173 8.56 7.18 -10.61
CA MET A 173 9.90 7.76 -10.81
C MET A 173 9.84 9.22 -11.18
N LEU A 174 8.93 9.61 -12.09
CA LEU A 174 8.75 10.99 -12.51
C LEU A 174 8.37 11.88 -11.33
N GLY A 175 7.39 11.43 -10.53
CA GLY A 175 6.99 12.13 -9.31
C GLY A 175 8.15 12.26 -8.30
N ALA A 176 8.79 11.14 -7.97
CA ALA A 176 9.88 11.10 -7.00
C ALA A 176 11.07 11.97 -7.43
N PHE A 177 11.51 11.85 -8.70
CA PHE A 177 12.62 12.65 -9.21
C PHE A 177 12.30 14.15 -9.21
N THR A 178 11.10 14.51 -9.67
CA THR A 178 10.65 15.91 -9.65
C THR A 178 10.62 16.47 -8.24
N ASN A 179 10.12 15.69 -7.27
CA ASN A 179 10.07 16.12 -5.87
C ASN A 179 11.48 16.33 -5.30
N ILE A 180 12.39 15.36 -5.45
CA ILE A 180 13.78 15.44 -4.96
C ILE A 180 14.51 16.65 -5.53
N VAL A 181 14.23 17.03 -6.79
CA VAL A 181 14.84 18.20 -7.43
C VAL A 181 14.19 19.50 -6.96
N LEU A 182 12.87 19.54 -6.83
CA LEU A 182 12.15 20.75 -6.44
C LEU A 182 12.27 21.07 -4.95
N ASP A 183 12.38 20.07 -4.07
CA ASP A 183 12.50 20.28 -2.64
C ASP A 183 13.62 21.27 -2.27
N PRO A 184 14.89 21.05 -2.62
CA PRO A 184 15.96 21.99 -2.24
C PRO A 184 15.78 23.37 -2.87
N ILE A 185 15.20 23.45 -4.07
CA ILE A 185 14.97 24.72 -4.76
C ILE A 185 13.89 25.54 -4.01
N LEU A 186 12.77 24.91 -3.67
CA LEU A 186 11.65 25.60 -3.04
C LEU A 186 11.88 25.79 -1.54
N ILE A 187 12.45 24.81 -0.86
CA ILE A 187 12.68 24.86 0.60
C ILE A 187 13.76 25.88 0.93
N PHE A 188 14.92 25.77 0.30
CA PHE A 188 16.11 26.56 0.62
C PHE A 188 16.35 27.69 -0.40
N GLY A 189 16.19 27.43 -1.70
CA GLY A 189 16.48 28.42 -2.75
C GLY A 189 15.49 29.59 -2.74
N LEU A 190 14.20 29.31 -2.54
CA LEU A 190 13.15 30.33 -2.44
C LEU A 190 12.72 30.62 -0.99
N ASP A 191 13.41 30.02 -0.02
CA ASP A 191 13.16 30.20 1.44
C ASP A 191 11.70 29.95 1.85
N MET A 192 11.01 29.01 1.15
CA MET A 192 9.62 28.68 1.42
C MET A 192 9.45 27.68 2.59
N GLY A 193 10.55 27.08 3.08
CA GLY A 193 10.52 26.12 4.18
C GLY A 193 9.52 24.99 3.95
N VAL A 194 8.65 24.74 4.95
CA VAL A 194 7.63 23.69 4.92
C VAL A 194 6.62 23.86 3.77
N GLN A 195 6.31 25.10 3.39
CA GLN A 195 5.43 25.38 2.24
C GLN A 195 6.08 24.94 0.91
N GLY A 196 7.40 25.10 0.81
CA GLY A 196 8.17 24.65 -0.34
C GLY A 196 8.08 23.13 -0.53
N ALA A 197 8.22 22.35 0.54
CA ALA A 197 8.07 20.90 0.51
C ALA A 197 6.66 20.47 0.06
N ALA A 198 5.61 21.12 0.60
CA ALA A 198 4.24 20.84 0.17
C ALA A 198 4.02 21.16 -1.32
N LEU A 199 4.54 22.29 -1.79
CA LEU A 199 4.40 22.71 -3.18
C LEU A 199 5.17 21.78 -4.13
N ALA A 200 6.38 21.38 -3.77
CA ALA A 200 7.15 20.38 -4.52
C ALA A 200 6.36 19.08 -4.68
N THR A 201 5.74 18.60 -3.60
CA THR A 201 4.89 17.40 -3.62
C THR A 201 3.69 17.59 -4.56
N VAL A 202 2.98 18.71 -4.49
CA VAL A 202 1.82 18.99 -5.35
C VAL A 202 2.20 19.04 -6.82
N ILE A 203 3.30 19.72 -7.16
CA ILE A 203 3.81 19.79 -8.55
C ILE A 203 4.19 18.40 -9.04
N SER A 204 4.90 17.63 -8.24
CA SER A 204 5.34 16.27 -8.57
C SER A 204 4.16 15.34 -8.83
N GLN A 205 3.15 15.38 -7.97
CA GLN A 205 1.91 14.62 -8.16
C GLN A 205 1.12 15.11 -9.37
N GLY A 206 1.11 16.41 -9.65
CA GLY A 206 0.52 16.97 -10.86
C GLY A 206 1.16 16.45 -12.14
N LEU A 207 2.50 16.37 -12.18
CA LEU A 207 3.23 15.80 -13.31
C LEU A 207 2.98 14.30 -13.46
N SER A 208 2.96 13.55 -12.35
CA SER A 208 2.60 12.13 -12.36
C SER A 208 1.18 11.91 -12.87
N ALA A 209 0.21 12.71 -12.41
CA ALA A 209 -1.18 12.65 -12.88
C ALA A 209 -1.28 12.98 -14.37
N ALA A 210 -0.59 14.03 -14.84
CA ALA A 210 -0.56 14.39 -16.25
C ALA A 210 0.05 13.27 -17.13
N TRP A 211 1.10 12.61 -16.64
CA TRP A 211 1.72 11.45 -17.32
C TRP A 211 0.74 10.27 -17.42
N VAL A 212 0.07 9.92 -16.33
CA VAL A 212 -0.95 8.86 -16.30
C VAL A 212 -2.08 9.17 -17.28
N MET A 213 -2.61 10.39 -17.23
CA MET A 213 -3.68 10.82 -18.12
C MET A 213 -3.26 10.81 -19.58
N LYS A 214 -2.06 11.33 -19.91
CA LYS A 214 -1.51 11.28 -21.26
C LYS A 214 -1.38 9.86 -21.79
N PHE A 215 -0.99 8.91 -20.94
CA PHE A 215 -0.91 7.51 -21.33
C PHE A 215 -2.29 6.90 -21.57
N LEU A 216 -3.22 7.03 -20.60
CA LEU A 216 -4.54 6.40 -20.66
C LEU A 216 -5.47 7.01 -21.72
N THR A 217 -5.26 8.26 -22.12
CA THR A 217 -5.99 8.89 -23.25
C THR A 217 -5.26 8.72 -24.60
N GLY A 218 -4.03 8.21 -24.55
CA GLY A 218 -3.19 8.04 -25.73
C GLY A 218 -3.42 6.72 -26.48
N LYS A 219 -3.01 6.67 -27.74
CA LYS A 219 -3.13 5.49 -28.63
C LYS A 219 -2.27 4.28 -28.18
N LYS A 220 -1.38 4.42 -27.20
CA LYS A 220 -0.52 3.35 -26.69
C LYS A 220 -1.25 2.47 -25.65
N ALA A 221 -2.24 3.02 -24.97
CA ALA A 221 -3.06 2.26 -24.03
C ALA A 221 -3.94 1.26 -24.79
N ILE A 222 -4.10 0.07 -24.22
CA ILE A 222 -5.00 -0.96 -24.77
C ILE A 222 -6.45 -0.51 -24.57
N LEU A 223 -6.76 -0.04 -23.35
CA LEU A 223 -8.04 0.57 -23.00
C LEU A 223 -7.84 2.08 -22.89
N GLN A 224 -8.65 2.83 -23.60
CA GLN A 224 -8.57 4.29 -23.60
C GLN A 224 -9.63 4.90 -22.68
N LEU A 225 -9.20 5.87 -21.89
CA LEU A 225 -10.12 6.65 -21.07
C LEU A 225 -10.89 7.63 -21.95
N SER A 226 -12.13 7.30 -22.29
CA SER A 226 -13.02 8.12 -23.11
C SER A 226 -14.06 8.85 -22.26
N LYS A 227 -14.54 10.00 -22.77
CA LYS A 227 -15.62 10.76 -22.09
C LYS A 227 -16.90 9.93 -21.91
N ARG A 228 -17.19 9.02 -22.87
CA ARG A 228 -18.35 8.14 -22.81
C ARG A 228 -18.24 7.13 -21.66
N ALA A 229 -17.04 6.62 -21.39
CA ALA A 229 -16.78 5.68 -20.29
C ALA A 229 -16.85 6.31 -18.90
N MET A 230 -16.73 7.65 -18.80
CA MET A 230 -16.81 8.39 -17.54
C MET A 230 -18.22 8.54 -16.97
N HIS A 231 -19.26 8.16 -17.74
CA HIS A 231 -20.64 8.21 -17.26
C HIS A 231 -20.83 7.22 -16.11
N LEU A 232 -21.32 7.71 -14.96
CA LEU A 232 -21.45 6.91 -13.73
C LEU A 232 -22.57 5.87 -13.88
N GLU A 233 -22.20 4.62 -13.77
CA GLU A 233 -23.11 3.48 -13.67
C GLU A 233 -23.08 2.94 -12.23
N TRP A 234 -24.13 3.19 -11.45
CA TRP A 234 -24.18 2.82 -10.03
C TRP A 234 -23.89 1.34 -9.74
N LYS A 235 -24.24 0.46 -10.68
CA LYS A 235 -23.92 -0.97 -10.56
C LYS A 235 -22.41 -1.19 -10.54
N LEU A 236 -21.69 -0.59 -11.48
CA LEU A 236 -20.22 -0.69 -11.56
C LEU A 236 -19.55 0.01 -10.37
N VAL A 237 -20.04 1.19 -9.99
CA VAL A 237 -19.52 1.93 -8.82
C VAL A 237 -19.62 1.09 -7.55
N LYS A 238 -20.75 0.41 -7.32
CA LYS A 238 -20.92 -0.49 -6.17
C LYS A 238 -19.94 -1.66 -6.20
N GLU A 239 -19.72 -2.28 -7.36
CA GLU A 239 -18.77 -3.38 -7.52
C GLU A 239 -17.33 -2.91 -7.24
N ILE A 240 -16.94 -1.74 -7.76
CA ILE A 240 -15.63 -1.12 -7.54
C ILE A 240 -15.41 -0.83 -6.06
N ILE A 241 -16.36 -0.13 -5.41
CA ILE A 241 -16.28 0.19 -3.97
C ILE A 241 -16.21 -1.10 -3.14
N PHE A 242 -17.06 -2.08 -3.45
CA PHE A 242 -17.12 -3.31 -2.68
C PHE A 242 -15.81 -4.09 -2.75
N LEU A 243 -15.18 -4.19 -3.93
CA LEU A 243 -13.89 -4.85 -4.06
C LEU A 243 -12.76 -4.03 -3.43
N GLY A 244 -12.76 -2.71 -3.65
CA GLY A 244 -11.75 -1.81 -3.10
C GLY A 244 -11.80 -1.65 -1.58
N THR A 245 -12.96 -1.91 -0.96
CA THR A 245 -13.10 -1.93 0.51
C THR A 245 -12.12 -2.89 1.18
N SER A 246 -11.69 -3.96 0.49
CA SER A 246 -10.68 -4.89 1.03
C SER A 246 -9.34 -4.22 1.32
N GLY A 247 -8.84 -3.40 0.39
CA GLY A 247 -7.59 -2.65 0.57
C GLY A 247 -7.74 -1.50 1.58
N PHE A 248 -8.89 -0.81 1.55
CA PHE A 248 -9.21 0.24 2.51
C PHE A 248 -9.23 -0.30 3.95
N VAL A 249 -9.98 -1.37 4.20
CA VAL A 249 -10.07 -2.03 5.51
C VAL A 249 -8.70 -2.52 5.98
N MET A 250 -7.89 -3.08 5.07
CA MET A 250 -6.53 -3.51 5.41
C MET A 250 -5.66 -2.34 5.87
N SER A 251 -5.73 -1.19 5.23
CA SER A 251 -4.98 0.01 5.61
C SER A 251 -5.40 0.56 6.97
N VAL A 252 -6.71 0.69 7.18
CA VAL A 252 -7.28 1.18 8.45
C VAL A 252 -6.94 0.23 9.61
N THR A 253 -7.10 -1.07 9.42
CA THR A 253 -6.80 -2.06 10.46
C THR A 253 -5.32 -2.15 10.80
N ASN A 254 -4.42 -1.95 9.83
CA ASN A 254 -2.98 -1.86 10.12
C ASN A 254 -2.66 -0.67 11.02
N GLY A 255 -3.24 0.50 10.76
CA GLY A 255 -3.09 1.68 11.62
C GLY A 255 -3.62 1.44 13.03
N LEU A 256 -4.80 0.81 13.14
CA LEU A 256 -5.40 0.49 14.44
C LEU A 256 -4.53 -0.47 15.27
N VAL A 257 -4.01 -1.53 14.63
CA VAL A 257 -3.05 -2.46 15.27
C VAL A 257 -1.83 -1.73 15.78
N GLN A 258 -1.26 -0.83 14.99
CA GLN A 258 -0.08 -0.07 15.38
C GLN A 258 -0.34 0.80 16.62
N ILE A 259 -1.50 1.47 16.69
CA ILE A 259 -1.90 2.26 17.86
C ILE A 259 -2.01 1.37 19.10
N VAL A 260 -2.69 0.22 18.99
CA VAL A 260 -2.86 -0.70 20.12
C VAL A 260 -1.52 -1.30 20.56
N CYS A 261 -0.66 -1.71 19.62
CA CYS A 261 0.68 -2.22 19.93
C CYS A 261 1.51 -1.17 20.67
N ASN A 262 1.57 0.07 20.16
CA ASN A 262 2.34 1.14 20.78
C ASN A 262 1.83 1.49 22.17
N ALA A 263 0.52 1.61 22.35
CA ALA A 263 -0.10 1.90 23.65
C ALA A 263 0.18 0.78 24.68
N THR A 264 0.12 -0.48 24.25
CA THR A 264 0.42 -1.62 25.10
C THR A 264 1.90 -1.70 25.46
N LEU A 265 2.80 -1.52 24.49
CA LEU A 265 4.25 -1.48 24.73
C LEU A 265 4.65 -0.31 25.65
N GLN A 266 4.03 0.86 25.47
CA GLN A 266 4.25 2.00 26.36
C GLN A 266 3.90 1.66 27.82
N ARG A 267 2.78 0.94 28.03
CA ARG A 267 2.32 0.53 29.37
C ARG A 267 3.24 -0.48 30.04
N TYR A 268 3.79 -1.46 29.31
CA TYR A 268 4.55 -2.58 29.87
C TYR A 268 6.06 -2.42 29.78
N GLY A 269 6.59 -1.63 28.87
CA GLY A 269 8.03 -1.51 28.59
C GLY A 269 8.55 -0.09 28.38
N GLY A 270 7.64 0.92 28.35
CA GLY A 270 8.02 2.32 28.17
C GLY A 270 8.52 2.66 26.75
N ASP A 271 9.15 3.83 26.63
CA ASP A 271 9.56 4.42 25.34
C ASP A 271 10.56 3.54 24.56
N ILE A 272 11.41 2.80 25.25
CA ILE A 272 12.41 1.91 24.64
C ILE A 272 11.71 0.86 23.76
N TYR A 273 10.67 0.20 24.28
CA TYR A 273 9.97 -0.84 23.53
C TYR A 273 9.08 -0.29 22.41
N VAL A 274 8.57 0.93 22.54
CA VAL A 274 7.92 1.66 21.43
C VAL A 274 8.95 1.98 20.35
N GLY A 275 10.17 2.38 20.74
CA GLY A 275 11.28 2.58 19.83
C GLY A 275 11.68 1.29 19.08
N ILE A 276 11.79 0.16 19.80
CA ILE A 276 12.04 -1.16 19.21
C ILE A 276 10.96 -1.51 18.18
N MET A 277 9.66 -1.32 18.50
CA MET A 277 8.55 -1.59 17.58
C MET A 277 8.60 -0.70 16.34
N THR A 278 9.03 0.55 16.49
CA THR A 278 9.21 1.46 15.35
C THR A 278 10.27 0.95 14.38
N VAL A 279 11.40 0.46 14.89
CA VAL A 279 12.46 -0.16 14.07
C VAL A 279 11.94 -1.44 13.41
N ILE A 280 11.28 -2.32 14.17
CA ILE A 280 10.68 -3.56 13.65
C ILE A 280 9.67 -3.26 12.52
N ASN A 281 8.82 -2.24 12.67
CA ASN A 281 7.88 -1.84 11.64
C ASN A 281 8.58 -1.34 10.36
N SER A 282 9.69 -0.60 10.51
CA SER A 282 10.49 -0.13 9.37
C SER A 282 11.14 -1.30 8.62
N VAL A 283 11.69 -2.26 9.34
CA VAL A 283 12.24 -3.50 8.74
C VAL A 283 11.12 -4.28 8.05
N ARG A 284 9.95 -4.43 8.69
CA ARG A 284 8.79 -5.11 8.12
C ARG A 284 8.34 -4.46 6.82
N GLU A 285 8.28 -3.14 6.76
CA GLU A 285 7.89 -2.40 5.55
C GLU A 285 8.81 -2.73 4.38
N ILE A 286 10.12 -2.67 4.58
CA ILE A 286 11.13 -3.00 3.55
C ILE A 286 10.97 -4.46 3.09
N VAL A 287 10.84 -5.38 4.04
CA VAL A 287 10.75 -6.83 3.77
C VAL A 287 9.45 -7.20 3.05
N THR A 288 8.35 -6.52 3.33
CA THR A 288 7.06 -6.81 2.68
C THR A 288 6.91 -6.21 1.28
N MET A 289 7.73 -5.23 0.88
CA MET A 289 7.63 -4.61 -0.45
C MET A 289 7.70 -5.60 -1.62
N PRO A 290 8.66 -6.54 -1.71
CA PRO A 290 8.69 -7.50 -2.80
C PRO A 290 7.48 -8.45 -2.80
N VAL A 291 6.97 -8.81 -1.62
CA VAL A 291 5.77 -9.65 -1.49
C VAL A 291 4.54 -8.89 -1.99
N THR A 292 4.37 -7.64 -1.59
CA THR A 292 3.26 -6.80 -2.07
C THR A 292 3.37 -6.49 -3.55
N GLY A 293 4.60 -6.27 -4.06
CA GLY A 293 4.86 -6.09 -5.49
C GLY A 293 4.49 -7.33 -6.30
N LEU A 294 4.91 -8.52 -5.84
CA LEU A 294 4.60 -9.80 -6.50
C LEU A 294 3.09 -10.11 -6.48
N THR A 295 2.44 -9.91 -5.34
CA THR A 295 0.99 -10.18 -5.21
C THR A 295 0.15 -9.17 -5.98
N ALA A 296 0.51 -7.89 -5.98
CA ALA A 296 -0.17 -6.87 -6.78
C ALA A 296 -0.01 -7.12 -8.29
N ALA A 297 1.18 -7.55 -8.73
CA ALA A 297 1.46 -7.91 -10.12
C ALA A 297 0.71 -9.18 -10.57
N SER A 298 0.46 -10.11 -9.66
CA SER A 298 -0.28 -11.35 -9.98
C SER A 298 -1.78 -11.09 -10.21
N GLN A 299 -2.36 -10.07 -9.58
CA GLN A 299 -3.79 -9.79 -9.68
C GLN A 299 -4.28 -9.58 -11.12
N PRO A 300 -3.69 -8.70 -11.94
CA PRO A 300 -4.13 -8.52 -13.31
C PRO A 300 -3.93 -9.76 -14.18
N VAL A 301 -2.86 -10.54 -13.94
CA VAL A 301 -2.60 -11.80 -14.68
C VAL A 301 -3.63 -12.86 -14.33
N ILE A 302 -3.95 -13.03 -13.05
CA ILE A 302 -4.98 -13.95 -12.55
C ILE A 302 -6.36 -13.51 -13.07
N GLY A 303 -6.72 -12.23 -12.92
CA GLY A 303 -8.02 -11.69 -13.32
C GLY A 303 -8.26 -11.84 -14.82
N TYR A 304 -7.28 -11.49 -15.65
CA TYR A 304 -7.37 -11.63 -17.10
C TYR A 304 -7.58 -13.09 -17.52
N ASN A 305 -6.74 -14.02 -17.06
CA ASN A 305 -6.85 -15.43 -17.42
C ASN A 305 -8.14 -16.08 -16.87
N TYR A 306 -8.66 -15.57 -15.74
CA TYR A 306 -9.95 -15.99 -15.21
C TYR A 306 -11.09 -15.53 -16.11
N GLY A 307 -11.10 -14.27 -16.55
CA GLY A 307 -12.07 -13.75 -17.52
C GLY A 307 -12.03 -14.48 -18.86
N ALA A 308 -10.84 -14.88 -19.31
CA ALA A 308 -10.63 -15.64 -20.53
C ALA A 308 -10.98 -17.14 -20.40
N GLY A 309 -11.42 -17.64 -19.25
CA GLY A 309 -11.68 -19.06 -19.00
C GLY A 309 -10.45 -19.95 -18.95
N CYS A 310 -9.24 -19.38 -18.96
CA CYS A 310 -7.97 -20.12 -18.96
C CYS A 310 -7.59 -20.59 -17.55
N TYR A 311 -8.39 -21.44 -16.93
CA TYR A 311 -8.24 -21.81 -15.50
C TYR A 311 -6.92 -22.49 -15.15
N GLN A 312 -6.29 -23.22 -16.08
CA GLN A 312 -4.96 -23.82 -15.86
C GLN A 312 -3.88 -22.73 -15.69
N ARG A 313 -4.00 -21.63 -16.45
CA ARG A 313 -3.11 -20.46 -16.31
C ARG A 313 -3.36 -19.72 -15.00
N VAL A 314 -4.63 -19.62 -14.55
CA VAL A 314 -4.99 -19.07 -13.24
C VAL A 314 -4.35 -19.88 -12.11
N LYS A 315 -4.46 -21.22 -12.12
CA LYS A 315 -3.80 -22.10 -11.14
C LYS A 315 -2.30 -21.93 -11.13
N SER A 316 -1.68 -21.86 -12.31
CA SER A 316 -0.25 -21.64 -12.44
C SER A 316 0.19 -20.30 -11.86
N ALA A 317 -0.60 -19.23 -12.07
CA ALA A 317 -0.34 -17.91 -11.51
C ALA A 317 -0.46 -17.89 -9.98
N ILE A 318 -1.51 -18.50 -9.43
CA ILE A 318 -1.70 -18.64 -7.98
C ILE A 318 -0.53 -19.40 -7.36
N ARG A 319 -0.16 -20.57 -7.97
CA ARG A 319 0.96 -21.40 -7.49
C ARG A 319 2.28 -20.62 -7.54
N PHE A 320 2.57 -19.96 -8.66
CA PHE A 320 3.80 -19.17 -8.82
C PHE A 320 3.88 -18.06 -7.75
N THR A 321 2.79 -17.33 -7.54
CA THR A 321 2.73 -16.25 -6.53
C THR A 321 2.92 -16.80 -5.13
N ALA A 322 2.21 -17.87 -4.77
CA ALA A 322 2.32 -18.47 -3.44
C ALA A 322 3.74 -19.01 -3.16
N VAL A 323 4.30 -19.77 -4.10
CA VAL A 323 5.66 -20.32 -3.96
C VAL A 323 6.70 -19.20 -3.92
N GLY A 324 6.58 -18.19 -4.80
CA GLY A 324 7.50 -17.05 -4.81
C GLY A 324 7.47 -16.27 -3.51
N CYS A 325 6.28 -15.99 -2.97
CA CYS A 325 6.14 -15.33 -1.68
C CYS A 325 6.72 -16.17 -0.53
N ILE A 326 6.46 -17.48 -0.49
CA ILE A 326 6.98 -18.39 0.55
C ILE A 326 8.50 -18.47 0.50
N ILE A 327 9.09 -18.66 -0.67
CA ILE A 327 10.55 -18.74 -0.84
C ILE A 327 11.18 -17.43 -0.35
N PHE A 328 10.69 -16.29 -0.85
CA PHE A 328 11.22 -14.99 -0.47
C PHE A 328 11.12 -14.73 1.03
N THR A 329 9.94 -14.93 1.64
CA THR A 329 9.74 -14.67 3.07
C THR A 329 10.51 -15.65 3.95
N THR A 330 10.75 -16.89 3.50
CA THR A 330 11.58 -17.87 4.21
C THR A 330 13.05 -17.48 4.18
N VAL A 331 13.57 -17.02 3.04
CA VAL A 331 14.94 -16.50 2.94
C VAL A 331 15.11 -15.29 3.86
N VAL A 332 14.19 -14.34 3.79
CA VAL A 332 14.22 -13.15 4.64
C VAL A 332 14.11 -13.52 6.12
N TRP A 333 13.23 -14.46 6.48
CA TRP A 333 13.14 -14.98 7.84
C TRP A 333 14.48 -15.52 8.33
N ALA A 334 15.16 -16.35 7.52
CA ALA A 334 16.44 -16.92 7.87
C ALA A 334 17.50 -15.82 8.13
N VAL A 335 17.57 -14.81 7.26
CA VAL A 335 18.52 -13.70 7.41
C VAL A 335 18.20 -12.85 8.64
N LEU A 336 16.93 -12.50 8.87
CA LEU A 336 16.51 -11.73 10.05
C LEU A 336 16.71 -12.50 11.37
N PHE A 337 16.55 -13.82 11.34
CA PHE A 337 16.73 -14.67 12.53
C PHE A 337 18.20 -14.86 12.89
N LEU A 338 19.06 -15.01 11.88
CA LEU A 338 20.50 -15.19 12.06
C LEU A 338 21.19 -13.89 12.48
N GLU A 339 20.88 -12.78 11.79
CA GLU A 339 21.56 -11.49 11.98
C GLU A 339 20.59 -10.33 12.34
N PRO A 340 19.78 -10.47 13.40
CA PRO A 340 18.82 -9.42 13.76
C PRO A 340 19.51 -8.11 14.17
N ARG A 341 20.71 -8.22 14.75
CA ARG A 341 21.50 -7.07 15.22
C ARG A 341 21.92 -6.16 14.07
N PHE A 342 22.27 -6.73 12.92
CA PHE A 342 22.61 -5.97 11.72
C PHE A 342 21.46 -5.04 11.28
N PHE A 343 20.23 -5.55 11.23
CA PHE A 343 19.07 -4.76 10.86
C PHE A 343 18.73 -3.68 11.88
N LEU A 344 18.86 -3.96 13.16
CA LEU A 344 18.66 -2.96 14.21
C LEU A 344 19.68 -1.83 14.10
N GLN A 345 20.94 -2.16 13.86
CA GLN A 345 22.04 -1.18 13.73
C GLN A 345 21.89 -0.25 12.51
N MET A 346 21.11 -0.65 11.50
CA MET A 346 20.79 0.24 10.38
C MET A 346 19.92 1.45 10.80
N PHE A 347 19.16 1.32 11.88
CA PHE A 347 18.20 2.34 12.33
C PHE A 347 18.61 3.05 13.61
N THR A 348 19.37 2.40 14.49
CA THR A 348 19.75 2.96 15.78
C THR A 348 21.11 2.47 16.25
N LYS A 349 21.79 3.32 17.03
CA LYS A 349 23.03 2.96 17.75
C LYS A 349 22.82 2.86 19.26
N GLU A 350 21.59 3.05 19.75
CA GLU A 350 21.28 3.02 21.17
C GLU A 350 21.48 1.60 21.75
N PRO A 351 22.35 1.42 22.77
CA PRO A 351 22.70 0.10 23.30
C PRO A 351 21.50 -0.65 23.88
N GLU A 352 20.58 0.05 24.55
CA GLU A 352 19.39 -0.56 25.16
C GLU A 352 18.43 -1.10 24.12
N ILE A 353 18.19 -0.34 23.01
CA ILE A 353 17.36 -0.80 21.89
C ILE A 353 18.01 -2.00 21.21
N LEU A 354 19.34 -2.00 21.04
CA LEU A 354 20.04 -3.13 20.44
C LEU A 354 19.98 -4.38 21.33
N GLN A 355 20.08 -4.25 22.65
CA GLN A 355 20.06 -5.38 23.58
C GLN A 355 18.69 -6.06 23.61
N HIS A 356 17.61 -5.30 23.81
CA HIS A 356 16.24 -5.84 23.88
C HIS A 356 15.62 -6.09 22.51
N GLY A 357 16.00 -5.32 21.50
CA GLY A 357 15.47 -5.42 20.15
C GLY A 357 15.81 -6.72 19.42
N VAL A 358 16.97 -7.35 19.73
CA VAL A 358 17.35 -8.64 19.13
C VAL A 358 16.33 -9.74 19.44
N SER A 359 15.94 -9.87 20.70
CA SER A 359 14.91 -10.84 21.11
C SER A 359 13.56 -10.50 20.52
N ALA A 360 13.14 -9.25 20.62
CA ALA A 360 11.87 -8.76 20.07
C ALA A 360 11.77 -9.01 18.56
N MET A 361 12.84 -8.75 17.81
CA MET A 361 12.89 -8.98 16.36
C MET A 361 12.77 -10.47 16.01
N ARG A 362 13.48 -11.34 16.72
CA ARG A 362 13.37 -12.79 16.53
C ARG A 362 11.97 -13.30 16.79
N ILE A 363 11.33 -12.85 17.86
CA ILE A 363 9.93 -13.20 18.19
C ILE A 363 8.99 -12.71 17.08
N TYR A 364 9.07 -11.43 16.77
CA TYR A 364 8.13 -10.80 15.81
C TYR A 364 8.17 -11.43 14.41
N PHE A 365 9.36 -11.77 13.92
CA PHE A 365 9.55 -12.32 12.58
C PHE A 365 9.53 -13.85 12.52
N CYS A 366 9.41 -14.59 13.62
CA CYS A 366 9.47 -16.06 13.60
C CYS A 366 8.38 -16.72 12.72
N GLY A 367 7.25 -16.06 12.50
CA GLY A 367 6.14 -16.54 11.68
C GLY A 367 5.96 -15.82 10.33
N ILE A 368 6.94 -15.02 9.88
CA ILE A 368 6.77 -14.17 8.69
C ILE A 368 6.52 -14.98 7.40
N PHE A 369 7.09 -16.18 7.27
CA PHE A 369 6.86 -17.05 6.12
C PHE A 369 5.39 -17.50 5.98
N MET A 370 4.65 -17.59 7.10
CA MET A 370 3.21 -17.88 7.08
C MET A 370 2.37 -16.69 6.58
N MET A 371 2.87 -15.47 6.73
CA MET A 371 2.25 -14.27 6.16
C MET A 371 2.15 -14.34 4.63
N ALA A 372 3.10 -15.01 3.96
CA ALA A 372 3.09 -15.21 2.52
C ALA A 372 1.80 -15.93 2.05
N LEU A 373 1.31 -16.90 2.82
CA LEU A 373 0.08 -17.63 2.53
C LEU A 373 -1.14 -16.71 2.54
N GLN A 374 -1.20 -15.79 3.50
CA GLN A 374 -2.28 -14.81 3.53
C GLN A 374 -2.21 -13.86 2.35
N PHE A 375 -1.05 -13.31 2.03
CA PHE A 375 -0.89 -12.40 0.90
C PHE A 375 -1.30 -13.06 -0.42
N ALA A 376 -0.87 -14.31 -0.65
CA ALA A 376 -1.23 -15.06 -1.84
C ALA A 376 -2.73 -15.37 -1.89
N GLY A 377 -3.33 -15.84 -0.79
CA GLY A 377 -4.76 -16.14 -0.70
C GLY A 377 -5.64 -14.90 -0.86
N GLN A 378 -5.29 -13.81 -0.19
CA GLN A 378 -6.04 -12.56 -0.27
C GLN A 378 -5.91 -11.88 -1.64
N SER A 379 -4.71 -11.86 -2.23
CA SER A 379 -4.48 -11.36 -3.58
C SER A 379 -5.30 -12.14 -4.62
N THR A 380 -5.36 -13.46 -4.49
CA THR A 380 -6.20 -14.32 -5.34
C THR A 380 -7.68 -13.99 -5.17
N ALA A 381 -8.16 -13.79 -3.93
CA ALA A 381 -9.55 -13.42 -3.68
C ALA A 381 -9.91 -12.07 -4.32
N VAL A 382 -9.04 -11.07 -4.23
CA VAL A 382 -9.22 -9.77 -4.89
C VAL A 382 -9.22 -9.92 -6.41
N ALA A 383 -8.25 -10.65 -6.97
CA ALA A 383 -8.13 -10.86 -8.42
C ALA A 383 -9.36 -11.56 -9.04
N LEU A 384 -10.06 -12.39 -8.26
CA LEU A 384 -11.24 -13.15 -8.67
C LEU A 384 -12.57 -12.52 -8.21
N ASN A 385 -12.57 -11.23 -7.86
CA ASN A 385 -13.73 -10.48 -7.38
C ASN A 385 -14.41 -11.10 -6.15
N ARG A 386 -13.64 -11.71 -5.24
CA ARG A 386 -14.13 -12.30 -3.97
C ARG A 386 -13.93 -11.33 -2.80
N ALA A 387 -14.46 -10.11 -2.93
CA ALA A 387 -14.27 -9.04 -1.94
C ALA A 387 -14.64 -9.44 -0.51
N LYS A 388 -15.75 -10.18 -0.32
CA LYS A 388 -16.17 -10.65 1.02
C LYS A 388 -15.08 -11.46 1.72
N GLN A 389 -14.42 -12.37 1.00
CA GLN A 389 -13.33 -13.17 1.54
C GLN A 389 -12.11 -12.31 1.87
N ALA A 390 -11.75 -11.38 0.98
CA ALA A 390 -10.60 -10.50 1.19
C ALA A 390 -10.80 -9.58 2.41
N VAL A 391 -11.98 -8.97 2.56
CA VAL A 391 -12.34 -8.14 3.73
C VAL A 391 -12.37 -8.97 5.01
N PHE A 392 -13.03 -10.14 4.97
CA PHE A 392 -13.13 -11.03 6.13
C PHE A 392 -11.74 -11.38 6.67
N PHE A 393 -10.81 -11.83 5.82
CA PHE A 393 -9.47 -12.23 6.29
C PHE A 393 -8.60 -11.05 6.75
N SER A 394 -8.81 -9.84 6.21
CA SER A 394 -8.18 -8.64 6.75
C SER A 394 -8.63 -8.35 8.18
N LEU A 395 -9.94 -8.38 8.43
CA LEU A 395 -10.53 -8.17 9.77
C LEU A 395 -10.19 -9.32 10.71
N PHE A 396 -10.34 -10.57 10.26
CA PHE A 396 -10.07 -11.75 11.05
C PHE A 396 -8.68 -11.74 11.64
N ARG A 397 -7.66 -11.53 10.80
CA ARG A 397 -6.28 -11.51 11.26
C ARG A 397 -5.99 -10.32 12.17
N LYS A 398 -6.32 -9.11 11.74
CA LYS A 398 -5.89 -7.89 12.44
C LYS A 398 -6.77 -7.53 13.63
N VAL A 399 -8.08 -7.59 13.48
CA VAL A 399 -9.02 -7.16 14.53
C VAL A 399 -9.35 -8.32 15.48
N ILE A 400 -9.60 -9.52 14.96
CA ILE A 400 -10.05 -10.64 15.78
C ILE A 400 -8.89 -11.38 16.45
N ILE A 401 -7.70 -11.43 15.80
CA ILE A 401 -6.54 -12.14 16.36
C ILE A 401 -5.52 -11.18 16.95
N VAL A 402 -4.93 -10.26 16.14
CA VAL A 402 -3.80 -9.44 16.61
C VAL A 402 -4.17 -8.53 17.75
N ILE A 403 -5.27 -7.75 17.65
CA ILE A 403 -5.63 -6.79 18.69
C ILE A 403 -5.89 -7.47 20.03
N PRO A 404 -6.75 -8.51 20.14
CA PRO A 404 -6.94 -9.19 21.41
C PRO A 404 -5.67 -9.86 21.96
N LEU A 405 -4.86 -10.51 21.11
CA LEU A 405 -3.61 -11.10 21.55
C LEU A 405 -2.61 -10.05 22.05
N THR A 406 -2.50 -8.91 21.38
CA THR A 406 -1.65 -7.79 21.82
C THR A 406 -2.04 -7.30 23.22
N MET A 407 -3.33 -7.32 23.57
CA MET A 407 -3.81 -6.88 24.88
C MET A 407 -3.75 -7.99 25.94
N LEU A 408 -3.99 -9.25 25.57
CA LEU A 408 -4.11 -10.36 26.52
C LEU A 408 -2.78 -11.06 26.81
N LEU A 409 -1.92 -11.31 25.81
CA LEU A 409 -0.66 -12.02 26.01
C LEU A 409 0.29 -11.34 27.02
N PRO A 410 0.41 -10.00 27.08
CA PRO A 410 1.20 -9.33 28.12
C PRO A 410 0.73 -9.60 29.56
N MET A 411 -0.52 -10.02 29.74
CA MET A 411 -1.10 -10.33 31.05
C MET A 411 -0.83 -11.77 31.50
N ILE A 412 -0.34 -12.63 30.58
CA ILE A 412 -0.11 -14.05 30.86
C ILE A 412 1.30 -14.26 31.37
N GLY A 413 1.43 -14.68 32.61
CA GLY A 413 2.72 -15.01 33.25
C GLY A 413 3.72 -13.84 33.16
N ASN A 414 4.96 -14.11 32.71
CA ASN A 414 6.02 -13.13 32.60
C ASN A 414 6.24 -12.58 31.18
N LEU A 415 5.28 -12.78 30.27
CA LEU A 415 5.46 -12.38 28.86
C LEU A 415 5.59 -10.86 28.68
N ARG A 416 4.84 -10.05 29.44
CA ARG A 416 4.90 -8.58 29.37
C ARG A 416 5.04 -8.06 27.93
N THR A 417 6.15 -7.37 27.62
CA THR A 417 6.44 -6.82 26.29
C THR A 417 6.59 -7.88 25.20
N ASP A 418 7.14 -9.06 25.52
CA ASP A 418 7.28 -10.16 24.56
C ASP A 418 5.92 -10.67 24.08
N GLY A 419 4.90 -10.61 24.94
CA GLY A 419 3.51 -10.93 24.57
C GLY A 419 2.99 -10.08 23.40
N VAL A 420 3.35 -8.80 23.35
CA VAL A 420 2.97 -7.92 22.22
C VAL A 420 3.64 -8.39 20.92
N PHE A 421 4.92 -8.75 20.98
CA PHE A 421 5.66 -9.22 19.80
C PHE A 421 5.18 -10.59 19.33
N TRP A 422 4.71 -11.48 20.21
CA TRP A 422 4.12 -12.78 19.86
C TRP A 422 2.77 -12.69 19.13
N ALA A 423 2.03 -11.60 19.30
CA ALA A 423 0.72 -11.45 18.68
C ALA A 423 0.77 -11.55 17.13
N GLU A 424 1.77 -10.95 16.50
CA GLU A 424 1.90 -10.96 15.03
C GLU A 424 2.24 -12.36 14.47
N PRO A 425 3.26 -13.11 14.94
CA PRO A 425 3.55 -14.44 14.42
C PRO A 425 2.41 -15.44 14.67
N ILE A 426 1.74 -15.40 15.80
CA ILE A 426 0.56 -16.26 16.06
C ILE A 426 -0.53 -15.95 15.04
N SER A 427 -0.79 -14.67 14.77
CA SER A 427 -1.79 -14.27 13.79
C SER A 427 -1.40 -14.66 12.36
N ASN A 428 -0.11 -14.62 12.02
CA ASN A 428 0.39 -15.03 10.72
C ASN A 428 0.15 -16.53 10.49
N VAL A 429 0.39 -17.37 11.51
CA VAL A 429 0.13 -18.81 11.42
C VAL A 429 -1.38 -19.07 11.29
N ILE A 430 -2.20 -18.58 12.19
CA ILE A 430 -3.65 -18.85 12.20
C ILE A 430 -4.33 -18.18 10.99
N GLY A 431 -4.11 -16.89 10.80
CA GLY A 431 -4.75 -16.12 9.73
C GLY A 431 -4.24 -16.49 8.35
N GLY A 432 -2.93 -16.73 8.20
CA GLY A 432 -2.31 -17.15 6.95
C GLY A 432 -2.80 -18.52 6.52
N ALA A 433 -2.77 -19.52 7.42
CA ALA A 433 -3.28 -20.87 7.15
C ALA A 433 -4.78 -20.83 6.83
N ALA A 434 -5.60 -20.15 7.64
CA ALA A 434 -7.05 -20.05 7.41
C ALA A 434 -7.37 -19.41 6.06
N CYS A 435 -6.71 -18.31 5.70
CA CYS A 435 -6.92 -17.64 4.41
C CYS A 435 -6.56 -18.56 3.22
N PHE A 436 -5.40 -19.20 3.28
CA PHE A 436 -4.92 -20.04 2.20
C PHE A 436 -5.75 -21.33 2.04
N VAL A 437 -6.09 -21.99 3.16
CA VAL A 437 -6.95 -23.18 3.16
C VAL A 437 -8.34 -22.82 2.61
N THR A 438 -8.93 -21.70 3.04
CA THR A 438 -10.21 -21.25 2.48
C THR A 438 -10.13 -21.01 0.98
N MET A 439 -9.05 -20.41 0.48
CA MET A 439 -8.83 -20.25 -0.95
C MET A 439 -8.76 -21.63 -1.65
N LEU A 440 -8.03 -22.60 -1.10
CA LEU A 440 -7.93 -23.95 -1.66
C LEU A 440 -9.28 -24.68 -1.67
N LEU A 441 -10.12 -24.48 -0.66
CA LEU A 441 -11.41 -25.15 -0.56
C LEU A 441 -12.53 -24.48 -1.36
N THR A 442 -12.49 -23.15 -1.52
CA THR A 442 -13.61 -22.39 -2.12
C THR A 442 -13.36 -21.89 -3.53
N ILE A 443 -12.09 -21.63 -3.88
CA ILE A 443 -11.67 -21.07 -5.17
C ILE A 443 -11.10 -22.19 -6.07
N TRP A 444 -10.13 -22.94 -5.56
CA TRP A 444 -9.41 -23.94 -6.34
C TRP A 444 -10.27 -25.01 -7.03
N PRO A 445 -11.33 -25.56 -6.40
CA PRO A 445 -12.21 -26.54 -7.07
C PRO A 445 -12.99 -25.93 -8.24
N LYS A 446 -13.44 -24.68 -8.09
CA LYS A 446 -14.22 -23.99 -9.14
C LYS A 446 -13.41 -23.70 -10.40
N LEU A 447 -12.07 -23.74 -10.30
CA LEU A 447 -11.19 -23.61 -11.45
C LEU A 447 -11.04 -24.94 -12.22
N ARG A 448 -11.77 -26.01 -11.86
CA ARG A 448 -11.80 -27.31 -12.58
C ARG A 448 -13.02 -27.45 -13.49
N GLU A 449 -14.11 -26.73 -13.21
CA GLU A 449 -15.42 -26.93 -13.85
C GLU A 449 -15.54 -26.21 -15.20
N GLY A 450 -14.48 -25.64 -15.72
CA GLY A 450 -14.49 -24.89 -16.97
C GLY A 450 -13.59 -25.52 -18.05
N SER A 451 -13.53 -26.83 -18.14
CA SER A 451 -12.88 -27.54 -19.26
C SER A 451 -13.91 -28.09 -20.23
#